data_cd7928c420dd2ed54783f76f15252b3b
#
_entry.id   cd7928c420dd2ed54783f76f15252b3b
#
_cell.length_a   1.000
_cell.length_b   1.000
_cell.length_c   1.000
_cell.angle_alpha   90.00
_cell.angle_beta   90.00
_cell.angle_gamma   90.00
#
_symmetry.space_group_name_H-M   'P 1'
#
loop_
_entity.id
_entity.type
_entity.pdbx_description
1 polymer ?
#
loop_
_entity_poly.entity_id
_entity_poly.type
_entity_poly.pdbx_seq_one_letter_code
_entity_poly.pdbx_strand_id
1 'polypeptide(L)'
;MTRITDVRLRRVLDSRGNATVEADVTTESGGFGRGKAPSGASTGEYEAIELPANEAVAAAREEAVPRLVDEVYAGDQRAVDATLHAADGTDDFSGIGANSAVAISMAAAKAGADVAGLPLFQHLGGTFRGNTFPTPLGNVIGGGEHAADATHIQEFLAAPVGAPSVEEAVFANAAVHQTAGELLEARGVPSAKGDEGAWAPAIDDSEAFEIMAEAVERVEDDVGFEIRFGLDMAGAELYDADEDAYVYGEQTRDTGEQIDYVADLVAEYDLVYVEDPLDEN
;
A
#
# COMPACT_ATOMS: atom_id res chain seq x y z
N MET A 1 -13.81 13.77 -26.52
CA MET A 1 -13.78 12.29 -26.47
C MET A 1 -12.54 11.85 -25.69
N THR A 2 -12.58 10.70 -25.03
CA THR A 2 -11.47 10.22 -24.17
C THR A 2 -10.49 9.30 -24.91
N ARG A 3 -10.54 9.25 -26.26
CA ARG A 3 -9.61 8.44 -27.05
C ARG A 3 -8.18 8.87 -26.77
N ILE A 4 -7.31 7.91 -26.46
CA ILE A 4 -5.90 8.14 -26.16
C ILE A 4 -5.18 8.53 -27.46
N THR A 5 -4.46 9.64 -27.44
CA THR A 5 -3.70 10.16 -28.61
C THR A 5 -2.20 10.15 -28.38
N ASP A 6 -1.74 10.08 -27.14
CA ASP A 6 -0.32 10.02 -26.82
C ASP A 6 -0.11 9.32 -25.47
N VAL A 7 0.92 8.47 -25.39
CA VAL A 7 1.41 7.83 -24.16
C VAL A 7 2.92 8.02 -24.10
N ARG A 8 3.40 8.69 -23.05
CA ARG A 8 4.83 8.92 -22.84
C ARG A 8 5.29 8.26 -21.58
N LEU A 9 6.33 7.47 -21.68
CA LEU A 9 6.93 6.74 -20.57
C LEU A 9 8.34 7.27 -20.28
N ARG A 10 8.70 7.35 -19.02
CA ARG A 10 10.05 7.71 -18.58
C ARG A 10 10.38 7.10 -17.23
N ARG A 11 11.66 7.02 -16.97
CA ARG A 11 12.17 6.65 -15.64
C ARG A 11 12.10 7.84 -14.70
N VAL A 12 11.69 7.58 -13.47
CA VAL A 12 11.75 8.52 -12.35
C VAL A 12 12.31 7.81 -11.13
N LEU A 13 12.51 8.53 -10.04
CA LEU A 13 12.86 7.93 -8.75
C LEU A 13 11.60 7.77 -7.88
N ASP A 14 11.56 6.66 -7.15
CA ASP A 14 10.62 6.45 -6.06
C ASP A 14 11.07 7.19 -4.78
N SER A 15 10.32 7.00 -3.66
CA SER A 15 10.62 7.63 -2.37
C SER A 15 11.92 7.11 -1.72
N ARG A 16 12.41 5.95 -2.14
CA ARG A 16 13.65 5.32 -1.63
C ARG A 16 14.85 5.56 -2.53
N GLY A 17 14.66 6.29 -3.66
CA GLY A 17 15.73 6.58 -4.62
C GLY A 17 15.95 5.50 -5.68
N ASN A 18 15.08 4.50 -5.77
CA ASN A 18 15.12 3.47 -6.80
C ASN A 18 14.46 3.97 -8.09
N ALA A 19 14.90 3.42 -9.22
CA ALA A 19 14.32 3.76 -10.50
C ALA A 19 12.98 3.05 -10.71
N THR A 20 11.94 3.83 -11.01
CA THR A 20 10.62 3.33 -11.40
C THR A 20 10.10 4.01 -12.66
N VAL A 21 8.85 3.72 -13.05
CA VAL A 21 8.23 4.19 -14.29
C VAL A 21 7.19 5.26 -14.01
N GLU A 22 7.25 6.34 -14.79
CA GLU A 22 6.19 7.35 -14.90
C GLU A 22 5.61 7.33 -16.31
N ALA A 23 4.29 7.38 -16.41
CA ALA A 23 3.55 7.50 -17.65
C ALA A 23 2.72 8.78 -17.70
N ASP A 24 2.70 9.45 -18.87
CA ASP A 24 1.74 10.49 -19.21
C ASP A 24 0.81 9.97 -20.30
N VAL A 25 -0.49 10.17 -20.11
CA VAL A 25 -1.53 9.86 -21.11
C VAL A 25 -2.24 11.15 -21.50
N THR A 26 -2.38 11.38 -22.81
CA THR A 26 -3.13 12.51 -23.36
C THR A 26 -4.27 12.00 -24.23
N THR A 27 -5.43 12.66 -24.18
CA THR A 27 -6.61 12.30 -24.95
C THR A 27 -6.90 13.30 -26.06
N GLU A 28 -7.74 12.90 -27.02
CA GLU A 28 -8.20 13.74 -28.16
C GLU A 28 -8.83 15.07 -27.72
N SER A 29 -9.53 15.11 -26.59
CA SER A 29 -10.11 16.35 -26.03
C SER A 29 -9.14 17.14 -25.16
N GLY A 30 -7.86 16.75 -25.10
CA GLY A 30 -6.82 17.44 -24.33
C GLY A 30 -6.78 17.02 -22.85
N GLY A 31 -7.55 16.03 -22.44
CA GLY A 31 -7.44 15.46 -21.09
C GLY A 31 -6.07 14.86 -20.85
N PHE A 32 -5.53 15.08 -19.65
CA PHE A 32 -4.19 14.68 -19.25
C PHE A 32 -4.22 13.89 -17.94
N GLY A 33 -3.42 12.84 -17.90
CA GLY A 33 -3.18 12.09 -16.68
C GLY A 33 -1.73 11.65 -16.55
N ARG A 34 -1.23 11.62 -15.31
CA ARG A 34 0.12 11.16 -14.96
C ARG A 34 0.03 10.08 -13.90
N GLY A 35 0.59 8.91 -14.17
CA GLY A 35 0.77 7.80 -13.26
C GLY A 35 2.24 7.56 -12.96
N LYS A 36 2.54 7.20 -11.72
CA LYS A 36 3.87 6.76 -11.29
C LYS A 36 3.68 5.44 -10.56
N ALA A 37 4.41 4.42 -10.95
CA ALA A 37 4.34 3.14 -10.26
C ALA A 37 5.10 3.23 -8.93
N PRO A 38 4.45 2.94 -7.79
CA PRO A 38 5.17 2.72 -6.55
C PRO A 38 5.83 1.34 -6.58
N SER A 39 6.87 1.13 -5.78
CA SER A 39 7.47 -0.19 -5.55
C SER A 39 7.30 -0.59 -4.09
N GLY A 40 6.97 -1.87 -3.84
CA GLY A 40 6.89 -2.45 -2.50
C GLY A 40 8.27 -2.62 -1.84
N ALA A 41 8.32 -2.72 -0.51
CA ALA A 41 9.52 -3.15 0.22
C ALA A 41 9.52 -4.66 0.39
N SER A 42 8.45 -5.25 0.90
CA SER A 42 8.14 -6.66 0.87
C SER A 42 7.40 -7.01 -0.41
N THR A 43 7.62 -8.20 -0.97
CA THR A 43 6.95 -8.67 -2.21
C THR A 43 6.57 -10.13 -2.05
N GLY A 44 5.31 -10.47 -2.40
CA GLY A 44 4.80 -11.84 -2.39
C GLY A 44 5.21 -12.65 -3.63
N GLU A 45 5.22 -13.96 -3.52
CA GLU A 45 5.57 -14.88 -4.62
C GLU A 45 4.62 -14.77 -5.82
N TYR A 46 3.35 -14.43 -5.58
CA TYR A 46 2.32 -14.33 -6.62
C TYR A 46 2.09 -12.92 -7.15
N GLU A 47 2.91 -11.96 -6.75
CA GLU A 47 2.83 -10.61 -7.28
C GLU A 47 3.30 -10.51 -8.73
N ALA A 48 2.77 -9.51 -9.42
CA ALA A 48 3.21 -9.20 -10.78
C ALA A 48 4.66 -8.69 -10.79
N ILE A 49 5.42 -9.08 -11.82
CA ILE A 49 6.85 -8.84 -11.92
C ILE A 49 7.14 -7.38 -12.31
N GLU A 50 7.89 -6.67 -11.49
CA GLU A 50 8.51 -5.41 -11.85
C GLU A 50 9.79 -5.66 -12.68
N LEU A 51 9.86 -5.07 -13.86
CA LEU A 51 11.09 -5.09 -14.66
C LEU A 51 12.01 -3.91 -14.27
N PRO A 52 13.32 -4.01 -14.51
CA PRO A 52 14.19 -2.84 -14.46
C PRO A 52 13.60 -1.68 -15.26
N ALA A 53 13.47 -0.49 -14.66
CA ALA A 53 12.67 0.61 -15.21
C ALA A 53 13.01 1.02 -16.67
N ASN A 54 14.26 0.83 -17.12
CA ASN A 54 14.64 1.05 -18.52
C ASN A 54 14.11 -0.03 -19.46
N GLU A 55 14.04 -1.26 -19.02
CA GLU A 55 13.51 -2.40 -19.77
C GLU A 55 11.99 -2.31 -19.86
N ALA A 56 11.32 -2.06 -18.73
CA ALA A 56 9.88 -1.81 -18.66
C ALA A 56 9.44 -0.68 -19.61
N VAL A 57 10.14 0.46 -19.57
CA VAL A 57 9.85 1.61 -20.48
C VAL A 57 10.07 1.22 -21.95
N ALA A 58 11.10 0.45 -22.29
CA ALA A 58 11.35 0.02 -23.66
C ALA A 58 10.28 -0.94 -24.15
N ALA A 59 10.00 -1.98 -23.38
CA ALA A 59 9.01 -3.01 -23.70
C ALA A 59 7.59 -2.42 -23.83
N ALA A 60 7.16 -1.60 -22.88
CA ALA A 60 5.85 -0.96 -22.96
C ALA A 60 5.70 0.01 -24.13
N ARG A 61 6.77 0.71 -24.54
CA ARG A 61 6.76 1.54 -25.74
C ARG A 61 6.57 0.74 -27.02
N GLU A 62 7.14 -0.46 -27.07
CA GLU A 62 7.09 -1.33 -28.24
C GLU A 62 5.75 -2.08 -28.30
N GLU A 63 5.29 -2.63 -27.17
CA GLU A 63 4.15 -3.54 -27.14
C GLU A 63 2.82 -2.89 -26.70
N ALA A 64 2.83 -2.02 -25.70
CA ALA A 64 1.58 -1.46 -25.15
C ALA A 64 1.16 -0.17 -25.83
N VAL A 65 2.07 0.78 -26.04
CA VAL A 65 1.73 2.10 -26.59
C VAL A 65 1.05 2.03 -27.96
N PRO A 66 1.50 1.21 -28.94
CA PRO A 66 0.82 1.11 -30.23
C PRO A 66 -0.60 0.52 -30.18
N ARG A 67 -0.91 -0.25 -29.13
CA ARG A 67 -2.23 -0.85 -28.93
C ARG A 67 -3.20 0.08 -28.20
N LEU A 68 -2.68 1.10 -27.53
CA LEU A 68 -3.47 2.09 -26.78
C LEU A 68 -3.77 3.33 -27.60
N VAL A 69 -2.78 3.85 -28.33
CA VAL A 69 -2.89 5.10 -29.07
C VAL A 69 -3.81 4.92 -30.27
N ASP A 70 -4.81 5.83 -30.39
CA ASP A 70 -5.87 5.85 -31.38
C ASP A 70 -6.86 4.67 -31.35
N GLU A 71 -6.65 3.67 -30.49
CA GLU A 71 -7.49 2.47 -30.41
C GLU A 71 -8.35 2.42 -29.14
N VAL A 72 -7.85 2.95 -28.01
CA VAL A 72 -8.49 2.81 -26.68
C VAL A 72 -8.93 4.16 -26.13
N TYR A 73 -9.98 4.14 -25.32
CA TYR A 73 -10.51 5.32 -24.64
C TYR A 73 -10.10 5.33 -23.18
N ALA A 74 -9.43 6.37 -22.71
CA ALA A 74 -9.00 6.55 -21.32
C ALA A 74 -10.15 6.54 -20.30
N GLY A 75 -11.38 6.80 -20.74
CA GLY A 75 -12.58 6.68 -19.90
C GLY A 75 -13.11 5.26 -19.74
N ASP A 76 -12.55 4.28 -20.46
CA ASP A 76 -12.87 2.85 -20.32
C ASP A 76 -11.68 2.11 -19.69
N GLN A 77 -11.61 2.16 -18.37
CA GLN A 77 -10.52 1.55 -17.61
C GLN A 77 -10.36 0.05 -17.90
N ARG A 78 -11.48 -0.66 -18.08
CA ARG A 78 -11.42 -2.11 -18.36
C ARG A 78 -10.78 -2.40 -19.71
N ALA A 79 -11.07 -1.58 -20.71
CA ALA A 79 -10.45 -1.71 -22.03
C ALA A 79 -8.96 -1.36 -21.99
N VAL A 80 -8.56 -0.35 -21.20
CA VAL A 80 -7.15 -0.01 -20.97
C VAL A 80 -6.42 -1.19 -20.35
N ASP A 81 -6.91 -1.72 -19.23
CA ASP A 81 -6.25 -2.79 -18.49
C ASP A 81 -6.23 -4.10 -19.30
N ALA A 82 -7.31 -4.44 -20.01
CA ALA A 82 -7.33 -5.60 -20.91
C ALA A 82 -6.30 -5.46 -22.06
N THR A 83 -6.07 -4.24 -22.54
CA THR A 83 -5.05 -3.98 -23.57
C THR A 83 -3.64 -4.13 -23.02
N LEU A 84 -3.40 -3.71 -21.78
CA LEU A 84 -2.11 -3.91 -21.10
C LEU A 84 -1.81 -5.40 -20.91
N HIS A 85 -2.77 -6.18 -20.42
CA HIS A 85 -2.62 -7.65 -20.33
C HIS A 85 -2.35 -8.30 -21.69
N ALA A 86 -3.06 -7.88 -22.73
CA ALA A 86 -2.84 -8.40 -24.08
C ALA A 86 -1.49 -7.96 -24.68
N ALA A 87 -0.95 -6.82 -24.27
CA ALA A 87 0.35 -6.35 -24.68
C ALA A 87 1.47 -7.09 -23.96
N ASP A 88 1.28 -7.42 -22.68
CA ASP A 88 2.21 -8.17 -21.86
C ASP A 88 2.33 -9.63 -22.34
N GLY A 89 1.22 -10.30 -22.51
CA GLY A 89 1.13 -11.68 -23.01
C GLY A 89 1.61 -12.76 -22.04
N THR A 90 1.86 -12.41 -20.78
CA THR A 90 2.18 -13.32 -19.68
C THR A 90 1.10 -13.26 -18.59
N ASP A 91 1.17 -14.12 -17.59
CA ASP A 91 0.23 -14.13 -16.48
C ASP A 91 0.66 -13.19 -15.32
N ASP A 92 1.93 -12.72 -15.34
CA ASP A 92 2.60 -12.01 -14.23
C ASP A 92 3.20 -10.66 -14.61
N PHE A 93 2.88 -10.11 -15.77
CA PHE A 93 3.45 -8.87 -16.32
C PHE A 93 4.97 -8.90 -16.53
N SER A 94 5.59 -10.07 -16.68
CA SER A 94 7.01 -10.19 -17.00
C SER A 94 7.38 -9.75 -18.43
N GLY A 95 6.41 -9.49 -19.30
CA GLY A 95 6.60 -9.03 -20.67
C GLY A 95 6.84 -7.52 -20.78
N ILE A 96 5.98 -6.68 -20.18
CA ILE A 96 6.10 -5.21 -20.21
C ILE A 96 6.45 -4.59 -18.86
N GLY A 97 6.43 -5.37 -17.81
CA GLY A 97 6.66 -4.95 -16.43
C GLY A 97 5.41 -4.41 -15.74
N ALA A 98 5.12 -4.91 -14.53
CA ALA A 98 4.03 -4.44 -13.69
C ALA A 98 4.10 -2.92 -13.46
N ASN A 99 5.30 -2.39 -13.23
CA ASN A 99 5.54 -0.96 -13.07
C ASN A 99 5.14 -0.12 -14.29
N SER A 100 5.36 -0.61 -15.52
CA SER A 100 4.86 0.07 -16.71
C SER A 100 3.33 -0.02 -16.83
N ALA A 101 2.75 -1.20 -16.58
CA ALA A 101 1.31 -1.42 -16.65
C ALA A 101 0.57 -0.53 -15.63
N VAL A 102 1.00 -0.52 -14.37
CA VAL A 102 0.42 0.32 -13.30
C VAL A 102 0.53 1.81 -13.65
N ALA A 103 1.71 2.28 -14.08
CA ALA A 103 1.89 3.69 -14.43
C ALA A 103 0.95 4.12 -15.56
N ILE A 104 0.79 3.30 -16.61
CA ILE A 104 -0.12 3.61 -17.74
C ILE A 104 -1.58 3.56 -17.30
N SER A 105 -1.99 2.52 -16.56
CA SER A 105 -3.35 2.35 -16.06
C SER A 105 -3.80 3.54 -15.22
N MET A 106 -2.97 3.95 -14.25
CA MET A 106 -3.22 5.14 -13.42
C MET A 106 -3.28 6.44 -14.23
N ALA A 107 -2.38 6.60 -15.23
CA ALA A 107 -2.38 7.78 -16.09
C ALA A 107 -3.65 7.86 -16.95
N ALA A 108 -4.10 6.72 -17.50
CA ALA A 108 -5.33 6.65 -18.28
C ALA A 108 -6.56 7.00 -17.45
N ALA A 109 -6.69 6.43 -16.23
CA ALA A 109 -7.77 6.76 -15.31
C ALA A 109 -7.85 8.26 -15.00
N LYS A 110 -6.70 8.88 -14.71
CA LYS A 110 -6.61 10.33 -14.46
C LYS A 110 -6.96 11.17 -15.69
N ALA A 111 -6.51 10.78 -16.89
CA ALA A 111 -6.86 11.45 -18.13
C ALA A 111 -8.36 11.34 -18.44
N GLY A 112 -8.98 10.18 -18.18
CA GLY A 112 -10.41 9.97 -18.29
C GLY A 112 -11.22 10.86 -17.33
N ALA A 113 -10.78 10.94 -16.07
CA ALA A 113 -11.37 11.81 -15.04
C ALA A 113 -11.27 13.29 -15.42
N ASP A 114 -10.12 13.74 -15.95
CA ASP A 114 -9.88 15.11 -16.38
C ASP A 114 -10.83 15.53 -17.51
N VAL A 115 -11.01 14.68 -18.53
CA VAL A 115 -12.02 14.94 -19.60
C VAL A 115 -13.45 15.02 -19.05
N ALA A 116 -13.77 14.17 -18.06
CA ALA A 116 -15.10 14.15 -17.46
C ALA A 116 -15.33 15.32 -16.48
N GLY A 117 -14.28 16.04 -16.09
CA GLY A 117 -14.34 17.10 -15.07
C GLY A 117 -14.70 16.55 -13.69
N LEU A 118 -14.32 15.30 -13.40
CA LEU A 118 -14.63 14.59 -12.15
C LEU A 118 -13.36 14.36 -11.32
N PRO A 119 -13.47 14.35 -9.98
CA PRO A 119 -12.44 13.78 -9.15
C PRO A 119 -12.18 12.31 -9.50
N LEU A 120 -10.92 11.86 -9.36
CA LEU A 120 -10.53 10.50 -9.74
C LEU A 120 -11.37 9.42 -9.03
N PHE A 121 -11.60 9.57 -7.72
CA PHE A 121 -12.39 8.62 -6.93
C PHE A 121 -13.83 8.48 -7.47
N GLN A 122 -14.41 9.58 -7.93
CA GLN A 122 -15.76 9.57 -8.47
C GLN A 122 -15.80 8.99 -9.88
N HIS A 123 -14.76 9.23 -10.69
CA HIS A 123 -14.60 8.61 -12.00
C HIS A 123 -14.50 7.08 -11.90
N LEU A 124 -13.66 6.58 -10.98
CA LEU A 124 -13.46 5.14 -10.76
C LEU A 124 -14.66 4.48 -10.07
N GLY A 125 -15.20 5.11 -9.03
CA GLY A 125 -16.32 4.57 -8.25
C GLY A 125 -17.68 4.69 -8.92
N GLY A 126 -17.79 5.57 -9.92
CA GLY A 126 -19.03 5.86 -10.62
C GLY A 126 -20.13 6.44 -9.72
N THR A 127 -21.37 6.39 -10.22
CA THR A 127 -22.53 7.03 -9.57
C THR A 127 -22.89 6.42 -8.21
N PHE A 128 -22.62 5.12 -8.03
CA PHE A 128 -23.09 4.38 -6.84
C PHE A 128 -22.04 4.24 -5.73
N ARG A 129 -20.77 4.20 -6.07
CA ARG A 129 -19.68 3.93 -5.11
C ARG A 129 -18.67 5.07 -4.99
N GLY A 130 -18.73 6.08 -5.85
CA GLY A 130 -17.77 7.19 -5.85
C GLY A 130 -17.79 8.06 -4.59
N ASN A 131 -18.72 7.85 -3.66
CA ASN A 131 -18.79 8.55 -2.38
C ASN A 131 -18.69 7.60 -1.17
N THR A 132 -18.29 6.35 -1.40
CA THR A 132 -18.03 5.39 -0.32
C THR A 132 -16.54 5.37 -0.04
N PHE A 133 -16.15 5.86 1.13
CA PHE A 133 -14.76 5.93 1.54
C PHE A 133 -14.47 4.83 2.58
N PRO A 134 -13.34 4.12 2.47
CA PRO A 134 -12.89 3.20 3.51
C PRO A 134 -12.43 3.97 4.75
N THR A 135 -12.42 3.31 5.91
CA THR A 135 -11.70 3.82 7.08
C THR A 135 -10.21 3.86 6.75
N PRO A 136 -9.55 5.02 6.89
CA PRO A 136 -8.12 5.11 6.63
C PRO A 136 -7.34 4.41 7.75
N LEU A 137 -6.43 3.51 7.39
CA LEU A 137 -5.46 2.94 8.31
C LEU A 137 -4.23 3.84 8.36
N GLY A 138 -3.72 4.11 9.58
CA GLY A 138 -2.55 4.95 9.80
C GLY A 138 -1.38 4.12 10.35
N ASN A 139 -0.27 4.01 9.63
CA ASN A 139 0.93 3.33 10.11
C ASN A 139 1.57 4.15 11.25
N VAL A 140 1.56 3.60 12.47
CA VAL A 140 2.02 4.28 13.69
C VAL A 140 3.38 3.78 14.14
N ILE A 141 3.55 2.46 14.26
CA ILE A 141 4.83 1.81 14.60
C ILE A 141 5.15 0.86 13.45
N GLY A 142 6.36 0.93 12.94
CA GLY A 142 6.86 0.12 11.85
C GLY A 142 8.12 -0.63 12.21
N GLY A 143 8.22 -1.87 11.71
CA GLY A 143 9.34 -2.78 11.84
C GLY A 143 9.54 -3.60 10.59
N GLY A 144 9.91 -4.88 10.72
CA GLY A 144 10.13 -5.78 9.61
C GLY A 144 11.05 -5.18 8.54
N GLU A 145 10.67 -5.31 7.27
CA GLU A 145 11.40 -4.76 6.12
C GLU A 145 11.38 -3.21 6.08
N HIS A 146 10.44 -2.56 6.79
CA HIS A 146 10.35 -1.10 6.84
C HIS A 146 11.38 -0.45 7.79
N ALA A 147 11.93 -1.22 8.75
CA ALA A 147 12.91 -0.70 9.71
C ALA A 147 13.73 -1.82 10.36
N ALA A 148 14.99 -1.93 9.98
CA ALA A 148 15.92 -2.86 10.63
C ALA A 148 16.05 -2.57 12.14
N ASP A 149 16.20 -3.61 12.95
CA ASP A 149 16.36 -3.56 14.40
C ASP A 149 15.14 -2.99 15.18
N ALA A 150 13.95 -2.88 14.55
CA ALA A 150 12.69 -2.51 15.18
C ALA A 150 11.86 -3.77 15.55
N THR A 151 10.51 -3.67 15.55
CA THR A 151 9.59 -4.79 15.78
C THR A 151 9.70 -5.87 14.71
N HIS A 152 9.33 -7.13 15.01
CA HIS A 152 9.25 -8.18 14.00
C HIS A 152 8.00 -8.00 13.12
N ILE A 153 6.86 -7.65 13.72
CA ILE A 153 5.64 -7.28 12.99
C ILE A 153 5.90 -6.00 12.21
N GLN A 154 5.54 -5.99 10.92
CA GLN A 154 5.90 -4.94 10.00
C GLN A 154 5.18 -3.62 10.29
N GLU A 155 3.85 -3.67 10.58
CA GLU A 155 3.07 -2.45 10.83
C GLU A 155 2.04 -2.62 11.95
N PHE A 156 1.98 -1.61 12.82
CA PHE A 156 0.91 -1.40 13.78
C PHE A 156 0.08 -0.21 13.33
N LEU A 157 -1.17 -0.48 12.92
CA LEU A 157 -2.03 0.43 12.18
C LEU A 157 -3.15 0.98 13.07
N ALA A 158 -3.30 2.29 13.20
CA ALA A 158 -4.49 2.87 13.83
C ALA A 158 -5.69 2.84 12.87
N ALA A 159 -6.86 2.50 13.39
CA ALA A 159 -8.11 2.35 12.65
C ALA A 159 -9.27 3.10 13.32
N PRO A 160 -9.53 4.37 12.99
CA PRO A 160 -10.60 5.18 13.58
C PRO A 160 -11.99 4.77 13.06
N VAL A 161 -12.48 3.61 13.50
CA VAL A 161 -13.72 2.98 12.99
C VAL A 161 -14.99 3.74 13.35
N GLY A 162 -14.97 4.51 14.44
CA GLY A 162 -16.09 5.33 14.90
C GLY A 162 -16.07 6.77 14.38
N ALA A 163 -15.09 7.15 13.55
CA ALA A 163 -14.95 8.52 13.10
C ALA A 163 -16.16 8.99 12.26
N PRO A 164 -16.70 10.19 12.52
CA PRO A 164 -17.88 10.69 11.84
C PRO A 164 -17.61 11.12 10.39
N SER A 165 -16.34 11.28 10.01
CA SER A 165 -15.90 11.65 8.66
C SER A 165 -14.49 11.16 8.38
N VAL A 166 -14.12 11.11 7.09
CA VAL A 166 -12.73 10.79 6.68
C VAL A 166 -11.74 11.85 7.23
N GLU A 167 -12.15 13.11 7.30
CA GLU A 167 -11.33 14.17 7.88
C GLU A 167 -10.98 13.87 9.34
N GLU A 168 -11.99 13.61 10.17
CA GLU A 168 -11.77 13.27 11.58
C GLU A 168 -10.95 11.97 11.74
N ALA A 169 -11.16 11.00 10.88
CA ALA A 169 -10.37 9.76 10.90
C ALA A 169 -8.88 10.01 10.61
N VAL A 170 -8.56 10.84 9.61
CA VAL A 170 -7.16 11.19 9.28
C VAL A 170 -6.49 11.96 10.43
N PHE A 171 -7.21 12.91 11.06
CA PHE A 171 -6.67 13.65 12.21
C PHE A 171 -6.51 12.74 13.44
N ALA A 172 -7.40 11.79 13.66
CA ALA A 172 -7.27 10.81 14.73
C ALA A 172 -6.03 9.90 14.51
N ASN A 173 -5.80 9.41 13.29
CA ASN A 173 -4.57 8.67 12.95
C ASN A 173 -3.31 9.47 13.25
N ALA A 174 -3.29 10.76 12.89
CA ALA A 174 -2.17 11.65 13.18
C ALA A 174 -1.98 11.86 14.70
N ALA A 175 -3.07 11.97 15.46
CA ALA A 175 -3.02 12.09 16.92
C ALA A 175 -2.49 10.82 17.59
N VAL A 176 -2.93 9.62 17.15
CA VAL A 176 -2.40 8.34 17.67
C VAL A 176 -0.90 8.23 17.36
N HIS A 177 -0.48 8.55 16.14
CA HIS A 177 0.93 8.55 15.77
C HIS A 177 1.77 9.52 16.64
N GLN A 178 1.27 10.73 16.91
CA GLN A 178 1.95 11.69 17.78
C GLN A 178 2.03 11.18 19.22
N THR A 179 0.92 10.66 19.76
CA THR A 179 0.84 10.13 21.14
C THR A 179 1.77 8.94 21.34
N ALA A 180 1.87 8.04 20.35
CA ALA A 180 2.85 6.95 20.39
C ALA A 180 4.30 7.46 20.47
N GLY A 181 4.63 8.52 19.72
CA GLY A 181 5.94 9.16 19.80
C GLY A 181 6.23 9.78 21.18
N GLU A 182 5.24 10.42 21.80
CA GLU A 182 5.34 10.97 23.16
C GLU A 182 5.52 9.87 24.22
N LEU A 183 4.86 8.73 24.04
CA LEU A 183 5.01 7.56 24.92
C LEU A 183 6.41 6.94 24.79
N LEU A 184 6.93 6.79 23.58
CA LEU A 184 8.29 6.33 23.34
C LEU A 184 9.33 7.24 24.00
N GLU A 185 9.18 8.56 23.85
CA GLU A 185 10.05 9.55 24.50
C GLU A 185 9.97 9.45 26.03
N ALA A 186 8.76 9.35 26.58
CA ALA A 186 8.54 9.24 28.02
C ALA A 186 9.12 7.97 28.62
N ARG A 187 9.12 6.87 27.86
CA ARG A 187 9.77 5.59 28.26
C ARG A 187 11.29 5.61 28.03
N GLY A 188 11.83 6.67 27.41
CA GLY A 188 13.26 6.79 27.11
C GLY A 188 13.71 5.87 25.97
N VAL A 189 12.81 5.44 25.10
CA VAL A 189 13.08 4.60 23.93
C VAL A 189 13.50 5.50 22.77
N PRO A 190 14.75 5.42 22.28
CA PRO A 190 15.14 6.11 21.06
C PRO A 190 14.37 5.58 19.88
N SER A 191 13.76 6.47 19.11
CA SER A 191 13.04 6.09 17.89
C SER A 191 13.37 7.05 16.76
N ALA A 192 13.55 6.49 15.56
CA ALA A 192 13.60 7.21 14.30
C ALA A 192 12.28 6.97 13.56
N LYS A 193 12.14 7.52 12.37
CA LYS A 193 11.07 7.16 11.47
C LYS A 193 11.60 6.18 10.42
N GLY A 194 10.88 5.08 10.24
CA GLY A 194 11.10 4.12 9.19
C GLY A 194 10.47 4.54 7.87
N ASP A 195 10.31 3.60 6.98
CA ASP A 195 9.52 3.78 5.77
C ASP A 195 8.09 4.22 6.14
N GLU A 196 7.40 4.89 5.23
CA GLU A 196 6.05 5.43 5.43
C GLU A 196 5.89 6.43 6.58
N GLY A 197 6.97 6.77 7.27
CA GLY A 197 6.98 7.75 8.36
C GLY A 197 6.48 7.24 9.71
N ALA A 198 6.27 5.94 9.87
CA ALA A 198 5.99 5.30 11.16
C ALA A 198 7.18 5.41 12.13
N TRP A 199 6.92 5.33 13.43
CA TRP A 199 7.99 5.23 14.42
C TRP A 199 8.66 3.86 14.34
N ALA A 200 9.97 3.83 14.32
CA ALA A 200 10.79 2.62 14.27
C ALA A 200 11.62 2.47 15.55
N PRO A 201 11.00 2.10 16.68
CA PRO A 201 11.69 1.94 17.95
C PRO A 201 12.36 0.55 18.02
N ALA A 202 13.51 0.49 18.67
CA ALA A 202 14.18 -0.78 18.99
C ALA A 202 13.53 -1.43 20.24
N ILE A 203 12.32 -1.96 20.07
CA ILE A 203 11.52 -2.66 21.08
C ILE A 203 11.00 -3.98 20.54
N ASP A 204 10.51 -4.86 21.40
CA ASP A 204 9.81 -6.06 20.98
C ASP A 204 8.33 -5.78 20.63
N ASP A 205 7.68 -6.76 20.00
CA ASP A 205 6.29 -6.64 19.56
C ASP A 205 5.33 -6.44 20.75
N SER A 206 5.63 -7.04 21.92
CA SER A 206 4.80 -6.90 23.13
C SER A 206 4.77 -5.46 23.63
N GLU A 207 5.94 -4.80 23.68
CA GLU A 207 6.02 -3.38 24.07
C GLU A 207 5.36 -2.48 23.03
N ALA A 208 5.43 -2.82 21.75
CA ALA A 208 4.73 -2.10 20.69
C ALA A 208 3.20 -2.19 20.86
N PHE A 209 2.66 -3.36 21.18
CA PHE A 209 1.24 -3.53 21.50
C PHE A 209 0.80 -2.67 22.69
N GLU A 210 1.61 -2.63 23.79
CA GLU A 210 1.31 -1.79 24.93
C GLU A 210 1.25 -0.30 24.57
N ILE A 211 2.22 0.18 23.76
CA ILE A 211 2.26 1.57 23.31
C ILE A 211 1.07 1.89 22.42
N MET A 212 0.73 1.00 21.49
CA MET A 212 -0.43 1.18 20.62
C MET A 212 -1.74 1.24 21.42
N ALA A 213 -1.95 0.30 22.34
CA ALA A 213 -3.15 0.28 23.17
C ALA A 213 -3.28 1.56 24.00
N GLU A 214 -2.20 2.01 24.65
CA GLU A 214 -2.19 3.25 25.43
C GLU A 214 -2.40 4.50 24.56
N ALA A 215 -1.80 4.55 23.36
CA ALA A 215 -1.96 5.68 22.45
C ALA A 215 -3.40 5.76 21.91
N VAL A 216 -3.98 4.63 21.52
CA VAL A 216 -5.37 4.55 21.05
C VAL A 216 -6.34 4.98 22.16
N GLU A 217 -6.22 4.42 23.39
CA GLU A 217 -7.08 4.77 24.52
C GLU A 217 -7.08 6.29 24.82
N ARG A 218 -5.87 6.89 24.86
CA ARG A 218 -5.76 8.34 25.12
C ARG A 218 -6.42 9.19 24.05
N VAL A 219 -6.23 8.84 22.78
CA VAL A 219 -6.80 9.62 21.68
C VAL A 219 -8.30 9.40 21.58
N GLU A 220 -8.80 8.16 21.80
CA GLU A 220 -10.22 7.86 21.85
C GLU A 220 -10.95 8.69 22.90
N ASP A 221 -10.36 8.82 24.11
CA ASP A 221 -10.89 9.68 25.18
C ASP A 221 -10.98 11.16 24.76
N ASP A 222 -9.98 11.64 24.00
CA ASP A 222 -9.92 13.03 23.56
C ASP A 222 -10.90 13.35 22.41
N VAL A 223 -11.04 12.44 21.44
CA VAL A 223 -11.88 12.65 20.24
C VAL A 223 -13.33 12.21 20.44
N GLY A 224 -13.58 11.29 21.37
CA GLY A 224 -14.92 10.84 21.76
C GLY A 224 -15.59 9.90 20.76
N PHE A 225 -14.82 9.19 19.94
CA PHE A 225 -15.28 8.13 19.04
C PHE A 225 -14.30 6.97 19.01
N GLU A 226 -14.80 5.79 18.66
CA GLU A 226 -14.06 4.52 18.67
C GLU A 226 -12.85 4.52 17.73
N ILE A 227 -11.68 4.20 18.29
CA ILE A 227 -10.45 3.94 17.54
C ILE A 227 -9.99 2.55 17.92
N ARG A 228 -9.81 1.69 16.94
CA ARG A 228 -9.21 0.37 17.11
C ARG A 228 -7.89 0.32 16.37
N PHE A 229 -7.22 -0.81 16.38
CA PHE A 229 -6.02 -0.96 15.57
C PHE A 229 -5.96 -2.32 14.89
N GLY A 230 -5.01 -2.46 14.00
CA GLY A 230 -4.75 -3.66 13.24
C GLY A 230 -3.26 -3.79 12.96
N LEU A 231 -2.93 -4.83 12.21
CA LEU A 231 -1.56 -5.19 11.89
C LEU A 231 -1.42 -5.45 10.39
N ASP A 232 -0.24 -5.18 9.87
CA ASP A 232 0.35 -5.89 8.76
C ASP A 232 1.54 -6.69 9.32
N MET A 233 1.47 -8.01 9.20
CA MET A 233 2.49 -8.88 9.79
C MET A 233 3.62 -9.22 8.82
N ALA A 234 3.38 -9.08 7.49
CA ALA A 234 4.28 -9.53 6.44
C ALA A 234 4.80 -10.96 6.72
N GLY A 235 3.88 -11.90 6.92
CA GLY A 235 4.16 -13.24 7.40
C GLY A 235 5.15 -14.04 6.56
N ALA A 236 5.19 -13.80 5.25
CA ALA A 236 6.17 -14.40 4.36
C ALA A 236 7.62 -14.05 4.75
N GLU A 237 7.86 -12.81 5.21
CA GLU A 237 9.18 -12.36 5.66
C GLU A 237 9.59 -12.95 7.02
N LEU A 238 8.62 -13.42 7.79
CA LEU A 238 8.87 -14.10 9.07
C LEU A 238 9.05 -15.61 8.90
N TYR A 239 8.66 -16.18 7.76
CA TYR A 239 8.68 -17.61 7.53
C TYR A 239 10.05 -18.10 7.02
N ASP A 240 10.66 -19.02 7.77
CA ASP A 240 11.87 -19.72 7.35
C ASP A 240 11.49 -21.10 6.76
N ALA A 241 11.62 -21.24 5.44
CA ALA A 241 11.28 -22.45 4.73
C ALA A 241 12.20 -23.66 5.04
N ASP A 242 13.42 -23.42 5.51
CA ASP A 242 14.35 -24.49 5.91
C ASP A 242 13.98 -25.07 7.29
N GLU A 243 13.42 -24.25 8.16
CA GLU A 243 12.94 -24.63 9.49
C GLU A 243 11.44 -24.99 9.52
N ASP A 244 10.70 -24.69 8.44
CA ASP A 244 9.24 -24.82 8.35
C ASP A 244 8.53 -24.11 9.53
N ALA A 245 8.95 -22.87 9.81
CA ALA A 245 8.52 -22.12 10.99
C ALA A 245 8.61 -20.60 10.80
N TYR A 246 7.80 -19.87 11.55
CA TYR A 246 7.84 -18.41 11.68
C TYR A 246 8.84 -18.01 12.76
N VAL A 247 9.78 -17.11 12.43
CA VAL A 247 10.90 -16.72 13.28
C VAL A 247 10.71 -15.32 13.85
N TYR A 248 10.59 -15.21 15.15
CA TYR A 248 10.50 -13.96 15.92
C TYR A 248 11.71 -13.83 16.84
N GLY A 249 12.85 -13.43 16.28
CA GLY A 249 14.11 -13.37 17.01
C GLY A 249 14.59 -14.74 17.49
N GLU A 250 14.52 -15.02 18.81
CA GLU A 250 14.88 -16.32 19.38
C GLU A 250 13.67 -17.29 19.48
N GLN A 251 12.47 -16.84 19.14
CA GLN A 251 11.25 -17.65 19.18
C GLN A 251 10.89 -18.14 17.79
N THR A 252 10.51 -19.41 17.71
CA THR A 252 9.96 -20.00 16.47
C THR A 252 8.58 -20.55 16.74
N ARG A 253 7.71 -20.51 15.72
CA ARG A 253 6.34 -21.05 15.75
C ARG A 253 6.10 -21.87 14.49
N ASP A 254 5.58 -23.08 14.65
CA ASP A 254 5.04 -23.77 13.48
C ASP A 254 3.76 -23.08 12.97
N THR A 255 3.25 -23.49 11.82
CA THR A 255 2.05 -22.87 11.23
C THR A 255 0.84 -22.92 12.16
N GLY A 256 0.66 -24.01 12.93
CA GLY A 256 -0.44 -24.11 13.89
C GLY A 256 -0.28 -23.15 15.04
N GLU A 257 0.92 -23.06 15.61
CA GLU A 257 1.25 -22.11 16.68
C GLU A 257 1.15 -20.65 16.21
N GLN A 258 1.50 -20.37 14.94
CA GLN A 258 1.34 -19.03 14.35
C GLN A 258 -0.14 -18.65 14.23
N ILE A 259 -0.99 -19.57 13.77
CA ILE A 259 -2.45 -19.36 13.70
C ILE A 259 -3.02 -19.06 15.08
N ASP A 260 -2.65 -19.85 16.08
CA ASP A 260 -3.12 -19.66 17.46
C ASP A 260 -2.63 -18.31 18.02
N TYR A 261 -1.37 -17.95 17.77
CA TYR A 261 -0.80 -16.67 18.17
C TYR A 261 -1.56 -15.48 17.57
N VAL A 262 -1.84 -15.51 16.28
CA VAL A 262 -2.62 -14.46 15.61
C VAL A 262 -4.06 -14.39 16.16
N ALA A 263 -4.69 -15.54 16.39
CA ALA A 263 -6.04 -15.58 16.96
C ALA A 263 -6.07 -15.01 18.38
N ASP A 264 -5.05 -15.28 19.20
CA ASP A 264 -4.90 -14.72 20.55
C ASP A 264 -4.72 -13.19 20.49
N LEU A 265 -3.87 -12.67 19.58
CA LEU A 265 -3.72 -11.22 19.38
C LEU A 265 -5.02 -10.54 18.97
N VAL A 266 -5.76 -11.13 18.03
CA VAL A 266 -7.09 -10.62 17.61
C VAL A 266 -8.05 -10.55 18.80
N ALA A 267 -8.05 -11.58 19.65
CA ALA A 267 -8.94 -11.62 20.80
C ALA A 267 -8.51 -10.69 21.95
N GLU A 268 -7.22 -10.56 22.19
CA GLU A 268 -6.67 -9.75 23.29
C GLU A 268 -6.79 -8.26 23.02
N TYR A 269 -6.44 -7.83 21.79
CA TYR A 269 -6.40 -6.43 21.40
C TYR A 269 -7.61 -5.97 20.60
N ASP A 270 -8.60 -6.85 20.38
CA ASP A 270 -9.81 -6.57 19.59
C ASP A 270 -9.46 -5.99 18.20
N LEU A 271 -8.49 -6.60 17.52
CA LEU A 271 -7.98 -6.13 16.24
C LEU A 271 -9.08 -6.17 15.17
N VAL A 272 -9.16 -5.11 14.34
CA VAL A 272 -10.13 -5.02 13.24
C VAL A 272 -9.56 -5.41 11.88
N TYR A 273 -8.24 -5.53 11.81
CA TYR A 273 -7.50 -5.80 10.59
C TYR A 273 -6.24 -6.60 10.90
N VAL A 274 -5.97 -7.64 10.15
CA VAL A 274 -4.70 -8.37 10.16
C VAL A 274 -4.39 -8.75 8.72
N GLU A 275 -3.33 -8.18 8.18
CA GLU A 275 -2.80 -8.42 6.84
C GLU A 275 -1.66 -9.42 6.92
N ASP A 276 -1.60 -10.30 5.95
CA ASP A 276 -0.54 -11.28 5.71
C ASP A 276 0.01 -11.97 6.99
N PRO A 277 -0.87 -12.59 7.82
CA PRO A 277 -0.44 -13.21 9.06
C PRO A 277 0.36 -14.51 8.88
N LEU A 278 0.33 -15.06 7.67
CA LEU A 278 0.97 -16.31 7.27
C LEU A 278 1.72 -16.12 5.95
N ASP A 279 2.61 -17.07 5.66
CA ASP A 279 3.18 -17.25 4.33
C ASP A 279 2.08 -17.59 3.30
N GLU A 280 2.29 -17.25 2.05
CA GLU A 280 1.29 -17.42 0.98
C GLU A 280 1.13 -18.85 0.46
N ASN A 281 1.93 -19.85 0.91
CA ASN A 281 1.88 -21.23 0.49
C ASN A 281 1.24 -22.19 1.51
#